data_e71134d41744035cb4b00f3470328666
#
_entry.id   e71134d41744035cb4b00f3470328666
#
_cell.length_a   1.000
_cell.length_b   1.000
_cell.length_c   1.000
_cell.angle_alpha   90.00
_cell.angle_beta   90.00
_cell.angle_gamma   90.00
#
_symmetry.space_group_name_H-M   'P 1'
#
loop_
_entity.id
_entity.type
_entity.pdbx_description
1 polymer ?
#
loop_
_entity_poly.entity_id
_entity_poly.type
_entity_poly.pdbx_seq_one_letter_code
_entity_poly.pdbx_strand_id
1 'polypeptide(L)'
;MKTTCAAKTTPDPMSPASPSAPLGLARARAELAFGTPRKLPHPRDLRGRVVVLDVAFASDAASGGFAKITLPFIEQLGPRLAGWVDHHDHLMHAQYANDPRFVLATKAEHGACPEMVTPAVIERIGPVDTIVCHTDFDGLCSAAKWMRGGV
;
A
#
# COMPACT_ATOMS: atom_id res chain seq x y z
N MET A 1 5.83 -3.70 -80.08
CA MET A 1 4.59 -3.26 -79.45
C MET A 1 4.16 -4.36 -78.48
N LYS A 2 4.42 -4.25 -77.23
CA LYS A 2 3.92 -5.16 -76.16
C LYS A 2 3.33 -4.31 -75.06
N THR A 3 2.01 -4.39 -74.97
CA THR A 3 1.18 -3.66 -73.97
C THR A 3 1.20 -4.42 -72.63
N THR A 4 1.68 -3.77 -71.58
CA THR A 4 1.73 -4.34 -70.25
C THR A 4 0.45 -3.94 -69.49
N CYS A 5 -0.30 -4.95 -69.10
CA CYS A 5 -1.54 -4.80 -68.32
C CYS A 5 -1.19 -4.54 -66.87
N ALA A 6 -1.66 -3.43 -66.28
CA ALA A 6 -1.54 -3.11 -64.89
C ALA A 6 -2.59 -3.85 -64.06
N ALA A 7 -2.16 -4.62 -63.08
CA ALA A 7 -3.00 -5.30 -62.12
C ALA A 7 -3.48 -4.29 -61.06
N LYS A 8 -4.80 -4.16 -60.89
CA LYS A 8 -5.44 -3.42 -59.83
C LYS A 8 -5.41 -4.24 -58.54
N THR A 9 -4.72 -3.73 -57.54
CA THR A 9 -4.75 -4.29 -56.19
C THR A 9 -5.98 -3.74 -55.47
N THR A 10 -6.88 -4.61 -55.11
CA THR A 10 -8.01 -4.32 -54.22
C THR A 10 -7.54 -4.23 -52.77
N PRO A 11 -7.99 -3.25 -51.98
CA PRO A 11 -7.67 -3.21 -50.56
C PRO A 11 -8.45 -4.29 -49.78
N ASP A 12 -7.74 -5.01 -48.92
CA ASP A 12 -8.31 -6.00 -47.97
C ASP A 12 -9.32 -5.37 -47.04
N PRO A 13 -10.40 -6.08 -46.69
CA PRO A 13 -11.36 -5.61 -45.69
C PRO A 13 -10.74 -5.63 -44.30
N MET A 14 -10.92 -4.51 -43.61
CA MET A 14 -10.52 -4.26 -42.22
C MET A 14 -10.84 -5.44 -41.31
N SER A 15 -9.78 -5.99 -40.69
CA SER A 15 -9.89 -6.95 -39.61
C SER A 15 -10.68 -6.33 -38.43
N PRO A 16 -11.64 -7.04 -37.85
CA PRO A 16 -12.36 -6.49 -36.68
C PRO A 16 -11.41 -6.34 -35.50
N ALA A 17 -11.41 -5.14 -34.94
CA ALA A 17 -10.68 -4.84 -33.70
C ALA A 17 -11.03 -5.86 -32.61
N SER A 18 -10.01 -6.50 -32.06
CA SER A 18 -10.19 -7.37 -30.90
C SER A 18 -10.90 -6.62 -29.77
N PRO A 19 -11.89 -7.23 -29.10
CA PRO A 19 -12.55 -6.60 -27.97
C PRO A 19 -11.53 -6.34 -26.87
N SER A 20 -11.41 -5.08 -26.46
CA SER A 20 -10.63 -4.65 -25.31
C SER A 20 -11.05 -5.51 -24.12
N ALA A 21 -10.08 -6.20 -23.51
CA ALA A 21 -10.33 -6.96 -22.30
C ALA A 21 -10.98 -6.05 -21.24
N PRO A 22 -11.98 -6.53 -20.47
CA PRO A 22 -12.62 -5.70 -19.48
C PRO A 22 -11.58 -5.28 -18.43
N LEU A 23 -11.40 -3.97 -18.26
CA LEU A 23 -10.71 -3.33 -17.15
C LEU A 23 -11.51 -3.56 -15.86
N GLY A 24 -11.40 -4.75 -15.32
CA GLY A 24 -12.17 -5.21 -14.18
C GLY A 24 -11.63 -6.51 -13.59
N LEU A 25 -10.29 -6.63 -13.44
CA LEU A 25 -9.82 -7.56 -12.41
C LEU A 25 -10.33 -6.99 -11.10
N ALA A 26 -11.34 -7.66 -10.50
CA ALA A 26 -11.74 -7.41 -9.14
C ALA A 26 -10.46 -7.47 -8.30
N ARG A 27 -9.98 -6.30 -7.84
CA ARG A 27 -8.83 -6.19 -6.96
C ARG A 27 -9.15 -7.09 -5.77
N ALA A 28 -8.41 -8.17 -5.59
CA ALA A 28 -8.58 -9.04 -4.45
C ALA A 28 -8.56 -8.12 -3.22
N ARG A 29 -9.61 -8.19 -2.39
CA ARG A 29 -9.69 -7.35 -1.19
C ARG A 29 -8.53 -7.72 -0.30
N ALA A 30 -7.75 -6.72 0.13
CA ALA A 30 -6.72 -6.92 1.11
C ALA A 30 -7.33 -7.49 2.40
N GLU A 31 -6.64 -8.44 3.02
CA GLU A 31 -7.03 -8.99 4.31
C GLU A 31 -6.71 -7.97 5.41
N LEU A 32 -7.57 -7.91 6.44
CA LEU A 32 -7.32 -7.08 7.61
C LEU A 32 -6.64 -7.90 8.70
N ALA A 33 -5.58 -7.35 9.26
CA ALA A 33 -4.94 -7.80 10.48
C ALA A 33 -4.86 -6.63 11.47
N PHE A 34 -4.86 -6.93 12.74
CA PHE A 34 -4.86 -5.92 13.79
C PHE A 34 -3.58 -5.96 14.60
N GLY A 35 -3.05 -4.78 14.89
CA GLY A 35 -1.85 -4.62 15.69
C GLY A 35 -1.96 -3.44 16.63
N THR A 36 -1.11 -3.43 17.63
CA THR A 36 -0.89 -2.29 18.53
C THR A 36 0.61 -2.03 18.63
N PRO A 37 1.04 -0.86 19.10
CA PRO A 37 2.47 -0.59 19.33
C PRO A 37 3.16 -1.61 20.24
N ARG A 38 2.40 -2.27 21.10
CA ARG A 38 2.92 -3.29 22.05
C ARG A 38 2.84 -4.72 21.51
N LYS A 39 1.98 -4.97 20.53
CA LYS A 39 1.74 -6.31 19.99
C LYS A 39 1.38 -6.23 18.51
N LEU A 40 2.37 -6.46 17.67
CA LEU A 40 2.17 -6.61 16.24
C LEU A 40 1.82 -8.08 15.89
N PRO A 41 1.07 -8.33 14.82
CA PRO A 41 0.84 -9.70 14.33
C PRO A 41 2.16 -10.32 13.88
N HIS A 42 2.24 -11.64 13.91
CA HIS A 42 3.47 -12.28 13.45
C HIS A 42 3.60 -12.16 11.92
N PRO A 43 4.77 -11.74 11.38
CA PRO A 43 4.95 -11.56 9.92
C PRO A 43 4.63 -12.80 9.07
N ARG A 44 4.75 -14.00 9.62
CA ARG A 44 4.39 -15.26 8.93
C ARG A 44 2.89 -15.41 8.70
N ASP A 45 2.07 -14.81 9.57
CA ASP A 45 0.61 -14.90 9.50
C ASP A 45 0.03 -13.87 8.52
N LEU A 46 0.87 -12.94 8.04
CA LEU A 46 0.48 -11.90 7.09
C LEU A 46 0.74 -12.36 5.66
N ARG A 47 -0.25 -12.19 4.80
CA ARG A 47 -0.17 -12.60 3.41
C ARG A 47 0.47 -11.50 2.55
N GLY A 48 1.34 -11.90 1.62
CA GLY A 48 1.86 -11.07 0.53
C GLY A 48 2.48 -9.75 0.96
N ARG A 49 2.16 -8.68 0.24
CA ARG A 49 2.59 -7.31 0.53
C ARG A 49 1.73 -6.68 1.61
N VAL A 50 2.37 -6.02 2.56
CA VAL A 50 1.75 -5.53 3.80
C VAL A 50 1.86 -4.01 3.88
N VAL A 51 0.75 -3.34 4.19
CA VAL A 51 0.76 -1.93 4.65
C VAL A 51 0.35 -1.88 6.11
N VAL A 52 1.00 -1.02 6.87
CA VAL A 52 0.67 -0.73 8.27
C VAL A 52 0.06 0.66 8.35
N LEU A 53 -1.09 0.78 9.00
CA LEU A 53 -1.86 2.02 9.12
C LEU A 53 -2.17 2.32 10.57
N ASP A 54 -1.82 3.53 11.04
CA ASP A 54 -2.15 4.02 12.36
C ASP A 54 -1.64 3.15 13.52
N VAL A 55 -0.48 2.57 13.35
CA VAL A 55 0.20 1.83 14.42
C VAL A 55 1.51 2.55 14.74
N ALA A 56 1.57 3.18 15.90
CA ALA A 56 2.78 3.86 16.34
C ALA A 56 3.95 2.88 16.49
N PHE A 57 5.15 3.36 16.28
CA PHE A 57 6.34 2.63 16.70
C PHE A 57 6.32 2.39 18.20
N ALA A 58 6.75 1.23 18.64
CA ALA A 58 6.73 0.87 20.05
C ALA A 58 7.66 1.81 20.86
N SER A 59 7.10 2.48 21.87
CA SER A 59 7.86 3.33 22.78
C SER A 59 8.72 2.49 23.74
N ASP A 60 9.81 3.07 24.25
CA ASP A 60 10.72 2.40 25.19
C ASP A 60 10.03 2.03 26.54
N ALA A 61 8.94 2.71 26.88
CA ALA A 61 8.09 2.35 28.01
C ALA A 61 7.32 1.02 27.81
N ALA A 62 7.19 0.55 26.56
CA ALA A 62 6.63 -0.77 26.28
C ALA A 62 7.74 -1.82 26.26
N SER A 63 7.53 -2.98 26.87
CA SER A 63 8.37 -4.19 27.03
C SER A 63 9.51 -4.39 25.99
N GLY A 64 10.44 -3.44 25.87
CA GLY A 64 11.59 -3.47 24.97
C GLY A 64 11.54 -2.49 23.80
N GLY A 65 10.47 -1.72 23.69
CA GLY A 65 10.38 -0.58 22.78
C GLY A 65 10.56 -0.92 21.31
N PHE A 66 10.97 0.08 20.56
CA PHE A 66 11.21 -0.02 19.11
C PHE A 66 12.15 -1.19 18.75
N ALA A 67 13.25 -1.34 19.45
CA ALA A 67 14.29 -2.34 19.13
C ALA A 67 13.81 -3.79 19.25
N LYS A 68 12.83 -4.07 20.12
CA LYS A 68 12.34 -5.45 20.36
C LYS A 68 10.99 -5.74 19.71
N ILE A 69 10.22 -4.73 19.33
CA ILE A 69 8.87 -4.90 18.77
C ILE A 69 8.82 -4.44 17.32
N THR A 70 9.06 -3.14 17.08
CA THR A 70 8.86 -2.55 15.75
C THR A 70 9.97 -2.96 14.77
N LEU A 71 11.23 -2.85 15.17
CA LEU A 71 12.36 -3.15 14.30
C LEU A 71 12.36 -4.61 13.80
N PRO A 72 12.20 -5.64 14.66
CA PRO A 72 12.12 -7.02 14.18
C PRO A 72 10.94 -7.28 13.25
N PHE A 73 9.81 -6.59 13.44
CA PHE A 73 8.66 -6.70 12.54
C PHE A 73 8.98 -6.14 11.15
N ILE A 74 9.61 -4.95 11.09
CA ILE A 74 10.07 -4.34 9.84
C ILE A 74 11.07 -5.25 9.12
N GLU A 75 12.07 -5.75 9.84
CA GLU A 75 13.13 -6.62 9.29
C GLU A 75 12.58 -7.96 8.77
N GLN A 76 11.68 -8.60 9.52
CA GLN A 76 11.09 -9.88 9.13
C GLN A 76 10.14 -9.75 7.94
N LEU A 77 9.43 -8.64 7.79
CA LEU A 77 8.66 -8.34 6.58
C LEU A 77 9.60 -8.05 5.41
N GLY A 78 10.69 -7.34 5.64
CA GLY A 78 11.66 -6.99 4.61
C GLY A 78 11.00 -6.32 3.39
N PRO A 79 11.17 -6.89 2.17
CA PRO A 79 10.58 -6.34 0.95
C PRO A 79 9.04 -6.48 0.88
N ARG A 80 8.45 -7.28 1.73
CA ARG A 80 6.99 -7.41 1.84
C ARG A 80 6.35 -6.22 2.53
N LEU A 81 7.09 -5.46 3.35
CA LEU A 81 6.60 -4.20 3.89
C LEU A 81 6.48 -3.20 2.75
N ALA A 82 5.26 -2.98 2.28
CA ALA A 82 4.94 -2.07 1.20
C ALA A 82 4.85 -0.62 1.68
N GLY A 83 4.32 -0.40 2.89
CA GLY A 83 4.21 0.92 3.47
C GLY A 83 3.88 0.91 4.95
N TRP A 84 4.23 2.01 5.63
CA TRP A 84 3.85 2.33 7.00
C TRP A 84 3.38 3.78 7.04
N VAL A 85 2.10 3.99 7.36
CA VAL A 85 1.48 5.32 7.44
C VAL A 85 1.04 5.56 8.86
N ASP A 86 1.63 6.53 9.52
CA ASP A 86 1.37 6.81 10.94
C ASP A 86 1.60 8.28 11.29
N HIS A 87 0.81 8.80 12.26
CA HIS A 87 0.87 10.19 12.73
C HIS A 87 1.32 10.34 14.18
N HIS A 88 1.76 9.27 14.80
CA HIS A 88 2.24 9.32 16.18
C HIS A 88 3.69 9.78 16.26
N ASP A 89 3.98 10.62 17.27
CA ASP A 89 5.36 11.10 17.49
C ASP A 89 6.29 9.96 17.91
N HIS A 90 7.43 9.83 17.24
CA HIS A 90 8.46 8.88 17.65
C HIS A 90 9.86 9.29 17.18
N LEU A 91 10.86 9.19 18.06
CA LEU A 91 12.25 9.59 17.77
C LEU A 91 12.84 8.82 16.59
N MET A 92 12.45 7.56 16.41
CA MET A 92 12.96 6.71 15.34
C MET A 92 12.43 7.06 13.94
N HIS A 93 11.46 7.97 13.82
CA HIS A 93 10.96 8.43 12.52
C HIS A 93 12.08 9.01 11.65
N ALA A 94 13.05 9.69 12.25
CA ALA A 94 14.17 10.26 11.54
C ALA A 94 15.01 9.24 10.76
N GLN A 95 15.08 7.99 11.21
CA GLN A 95 15.80 6.91 10.53
C GLN A 95 15.11 6.46 9.23
N TYR A 96 13.80 6.69 9.12
CA TYR A 96 12.99 6.27 7.98
C TYR A 96 12.60 7.42 7.06
N ALA A 97 13.06 8.65 7.33
CA ALA A 97 12.69 9.84 6.58
C ALA A 97 13.01 9.76 5.06
N ASN A 98 14.02 8.98 4.69
CA ASN A 98 14.43 8.78 3.29
C ASN A 98 13.93 7.46 2.67
N ASP A 99 13.20 6.65 3.42
CA ASP A 99 12.62 5.42 2.89
C ASP A 99 11.20 5.70 2.39
N PRO A 100 10.95 5.58 1.07
CA PRO A 100 9.65 5.95 0.48
C PRO A 100 8.47 5.08 0.95
N ARG A 101 8.75 3.96 1.62
CA ARG A 101 7.71 3.12 2.22
C ARG A 101 7.08 3.77 3.45
N PHE A 102 7.79 4.66 4.12
CA PHE A 102 7.32 5.29 5.36
C PHE A 102 6.72 6.66 5.08
N VAL A 103 5.51 6.86 5.57
CA VAL A 103 4.74 8.11 5.55
C VAL A 103 4.45 8.44 7.01
N LEU A 104 5.44 9.04 7.64
CA LEU A 104 5.41 9.30 9.06
C LEU A 104 5.27 10.80 9.31
N ALA A 105 4.37 11.16 10.19
CA ALA A 105 4.11 12.52 10.63
C ALA A 105 3.98 12.57 12.16
N THR A 106 3.72 13.73 12.68
CA THR A 106 3.40 13.98 14.09
C THR A 106 1.93 14.30 14.25
N LYS A 107 1.40 14.15 15.47
CA LYS A 107 0.02 14.58 15.79
C LYS A 107 -0.21 16.08 15.59
N ALA A 108 0.87 16.87 15.65
CA ALA A 108 0.81 18.30 15.38
C ALA A 108 0.63 18.62 13.88
N GLU A 109 1.16 17.76 13.00
CA GLU A 109 1.04 17.91 11.54
C GLU A 109 -0.28 17.32 11.03
N HIS A 110 -0.69 16.17 11.55
CA HIS A 110 -1.94 15.49 11.20
C HIS A 110 -2.68 15.04 12.47
N GLY A 111 -3.87 15.57 12.67
CA GLY A 111 -4.71 15.26 13.83
C GLY A 111 -5.19 13.81 13.86
N ALA A 112 -5.32 13.18 12.67
CA ALA A 112 -5.80 11.82 12.52
C ALA A 112 -5.09 11.11 11.35
N CYS A 113 -4.74 9.84 11.53
CA CYS A 113 -4.06 9.05 10.49
C CYS A 113 -4.85 8.94 9.18
N PRO A 114 -6.19 8.87 9.16
CA PRO A 114 -6.96 8.88 7.90
C PRO A 114 -6.68 10.08 6.99
N GLU A 115 -6.24 11.21 7.53
CA GLU A 115 -5.85 12.37 6.71
C GLU A 115 -4.66 12.08 5.80
N MET A 116 -3.76 11.21 6.25
CA MET A 116 -2.55 10.82 5.53
C MET A 116 -2.80 9.74 4.47
N VAL A 117 -3.91 9.00 4.56
CA VAL A 117 -4.29 7.96 3.59
C VAL A 117 -4.94 8.62 2.38
N THR A 118 -4.12 9.13 1.47
CA THR A 118 -4.55 9.82 0.25
C THR A 118 -4.42 8.93 -0.99
N PRO A 119 -5.12 9.24 -2.10
CA PRO A 119 -4.93 8.53 -3.37
C PRO A 119 -3.45 8.50 -3.81
N ALA A 120 -2.72 9.59 -3.65
CA ALA A 120 -1.30 9.68 -4.00
C ALA A 120 -0.41 8.75 -3.16
N VAL A 121 -0.69 8.62 -1.85
CA VAL A 121 0.02 7.68 -0.97
C VAL A 121 -0.27 6.23 -1.38
N ILE A 122 -1.53 5.91 -1.68
CA ILE A 122 -1.93 4.57 -2.11
C ILE A 122 -1.31 4.21 -3.46
N GLU A 123 -1.29 5.13 -4.40
CA GLU A 123 -0.66 4.94 -5.72
C GLU A 123 0.84 4.70 -5.57
N ARG A 124 1.53 5.51 -4.77
CA ARG A 124 2.97 5.37 -4.51
C ARG A 124 3.33 4.03 -3.88
N ILE A 125 2.57 3.58 -2.87
CA ILE A 125 2.81 2.31 -2.18
C ILE A 125 2.39 1.13 -3.07
N GLY A 126 1.34 1.30 -3.87
CA GLY A 126 0.82 0.31 -4.78
C GLY A 126 -0.05 -0.77 -4.11
N PRO A 127 -0.38 -1.85 -4.85
CA PRO A 127 -1.26 -2.91 -4.35
C PRO A 127 -0.67 -3.64 -3.15
N VAL A 128 -1.53 -3.97 -2.18
CA VAL A 128 -1.19 -4.74 -0.98
C VAL A 128 -2.16 -5.90 -0.80
N ASP A 129 -1.70 -6.96 -0.15
CA ASP A 129 -2.48 -8.16 0.15
C ASP A 129 -3.00 -8.16 1.59
N THR A 130 -2.31 -7.46 2.49
CA THR A 130 -2.70 -7.34 3.89
C THR A 130 -2.57 -5.89 4.36
N ILE A 131 -3.57 -5.45 5.13
CA ILE A 131 -3.57 -4.18 5.85
C ILE A 131 -3.50 -4.51 7.34
N VAL A 132 -2.44 -4.09 8.01
CA VAL A 132 -2.33 -4.10 9.46
C VAL A 132 -2.76 -2.74 9.97
N CYS A 133 -3.76 -2.67 10.83
CA CYS A 133 -4.22 -1.40 11.39
C CYS A 133 -4.46 -1.50 12.91
N HIS A 134 -4.47 -0.35 13.59
CA HIS A 134 -4.92 -0.26 14.97
C HIS A 134 -6.42 -0.52 15.06
N THR A 135 -6.89 -0.96 16.22
CA THR A 135 -8.32 -1.31 16.43
C THR A 135 -9.18 -0.15 16.88
N ASP A 136 -8.60 1.03 17.03
CA ASP A 136 -9.34 2.24 17.35
C ASP A 136 -9.99 2.88 16.11
N PHE A 137 -10.62 4.03 16.32
CA PHE A 137 -11.36 4.71 15.25
C PHE A 137 -10.45 5.13 14.10
N ASP A 138 -9.28 5.68 14.38
CA ASP A 138 -8.35 6.17 13.36
C ASP A 138 -7.77 5.03 12.53
N GLY A 139 -7.38 3.93 13.16
CA GLY A 139 -6.90 2.75 12.49
C GLY A 139 -7.95 2.11 11.57
N LEU A 140 -9.18 1.95 12.06
CA LEU A 140 -10.27 1.40 11.26
C LEU A 140 -10.68 2.32 10.10
N CYS A 141 -10.75 3.63 10.33
CA CYS A 141 -11.03 4.61 9.29
C CYS A 141 -9.91 4.64 8.24
N SER A 142 -8.64 4.56 8.64
CA SER A 142 -7.49 4.48 7.74
C SER A 142 -7.57 3.25 6.84
N ALA A 143 -7.89 2.09 7.41
CA ALA A 143 -8.07 0.86 6.64
C ALA A 143 -9.25 0.94 5.67
N ALA A 144 -10.40 1.46 6.11
CA ALA A 144 -11.57 1.65 5.25
C ALA A 144 -11.27 2.61 4.10
N LYS A 145 -10.60 3.72 4.38
CA LYS A 145 -10.19 4.71 3.39
C LYS A 145 -9.19 4.13 2.38
N TRP A 146 -8.22 3.32 2.86
CA TRP A 146 -7.30 2.59 1.99
C TRP A 146 -8.03 1.69 1.00
N MET A 147 -8.97 0.88 1.49
CA MET A 147 -9.77 -0.04 0.65
C MET A 147 -10.62 0.69 -0.40
N ARG A 148 -10.96 1.94 -0.15
CA ARG A 148 -11.70 2.82 -1.07
C ARG A 148 -10.81 3.64 -2.01
N GLY A 149 -9.51 3.46 -1.97
CA GLY A 149 -8.57 4.19 -2.81
C GLY A 149 -8.22 5.60 -2.31
N GLY A 150 -8.42 5.88 -1.03
CA GLY A 150 -8.05 7.14 -0.40
C GLY A 150 -9.15 8.22 -0.40
N VAL A 151 -10.37 7.82 -0.70
CA VAL A 151 -11.56 8.69 -0.72
C VAL A 151 -12.60 8.25 0.29
#